data_9e94a4816bd5934da07551204aa901eb
#
_entry.id   9e94a4816bd5934da07551204aa901eb
#
_cell.length_a   1.000
_cell.length_b   1.000
_cell.length_c   1.000
_cell.angle_alpha   90.00
_cell.angle_beta   90.00
_cell.angle_gamma   90.00
#
_symmetry.space_group_name_H-M   'P 1'
#
loop_
_entity.id
_entity.type
_entity.pdbx_description
1 polymer ?
#
loop_
_entity_poly.entity_id
_entity_poly.type
_entity_poly.pdbx_seq_one_letter_code
_entity_poly.pdbx_strand_id
1 'polypeptide(L)'
;MKKILFGFSMLTLGLTSCSNNNEKTATPPPADTVKVVEKKAEFQPFDIVEIDHTVKNYDKWRPGFNTDSTNRIASGLEFIVIGRGMDNANSLAIFLKAADVQKAKDFANNPRLKDLMQKNGVMTKPDISYQHVIRFNADSKEKQWVSIKHKVKDFEAWVKVYDSEGTATRATFGLVDVLLARGNDDPNMVYIIFDITDMAKAKARMSDPALKQLMTDAGVEGKPQITFYTTAE
;
A
#
# COMPACT_ATOMS: atom_id res chain seq x y z
N MET A 1 48.51 2.67 -9.76
CA MET A 1 49.75 2.28 -9.11
C MET A 1 49.71 2.66 -7.64
N LYS A 2 49.59 1.74 -6.75
CA LYS A 2 50.23 1.53 -5.45
C LYS A 2 49.43 0.49 -4.67
N LYS A 3 49.96 -0.73 -4.76
CA LYS A 3 49.63 -1.85 -3.87
C LYS A 3 50.39 -1.63 -2.56
N ILE A 4 49.75 -1.91 -1.41
CA ILE A 4 50.46 -2.14 -0.16
C ILE A 4 49.98 -3.48 0.38
N LEU A 5 50.93 -4.43 0.38
CA LEU A 5 50.93 -5.70 1.10
C LEU A 5 51.67 -5.47 2.44
N PHE A 6 51.16 -6.05 3.52
CA PHE A 6 51.91 -6.47 4.71
C PHE A 6 51.03 -7.50 5.41
N GLY A 7 51.40 -8.66 5.83
CA GLY A 7 52.69 -9.25 6.14
C GLY A 7 52.41 -10.29 7.22
N PHE A 8 52.70 -11.51 6.91
CA PHE A 8 52.59 -12.73 7.74
C PHE A 8 53.50 -12.63 8.95
N SER A 9 53.07 -13.09 10.14
CA SER A 9 53.96 -13.57 11.15
C SER A 9 53.41 -14.78 11.89
N MET A 10 54.06 -15.89 11.64
CA MET A 10 53.87 -17.22 12.18
C MET A 10 54.83 -17.35 13.36
N LEU A 11 54.36 -17.76 14.52
CA LEU A 11 55.27 -18.24 15.58
C LEU A 11 54.76 -19.56 16.15
N THR A 12 55.44 -20.62 15.82
CA THR A 12 55.35 -21.97 16.38
C THR A 12 56.22 -22.08 17.61
N LEU A 13 55.71 -22.67 18.66
CA LEU A 13 56.53 -23.44 19.62
C LEU A 13 55.70 -24.53 20.29
N GLY A 14 56.07 -25.76 20.02
CA GLY A 14 55.54 -26.94 20.68
C GLY A 14 56.18 -27.19 22.02
N LEU A 15 55.53 -27.96 22.84
CA LEU A 15 56.15 -28.94 23.76
C LEU A 15 55.14 -29.99 24.21
N THR A 16 55.52 -31.23 24.07
CA THR A 16 54.90 -32.49 24.46
C THR A 16 54.76 -32.66 25.96
N SER A 17 53.62 -33.20 26.44
CA SER A 17 53.63 -34.05 27.59
C SER A 17 52.45 -35.03 27.57
N CYS A 18 52.74 -36.32 27.57
CA CYS A 18 51.81 -37.42 27.76
C CYS A 18 51.37 -37.52 29.22
N SER A 19 50.08 -37.65 29.47
CA SER A 19 49.60 -38.38 30.64
C SER A 19 48.18 -38.93 30.35
N ASN A 20 48.07 -40.24 30.49
CA ASN A 20 46.80 -40.99 30.43
C ASN A 20 45.91 -40.59 31.59
N ASN A 21 44.68 -40.25 31.30
CA ASN A 21 43.53 -40.55 32.20
C ASN A 21 42.25 -40.61 31.38
N ASN A 22 41.56 -41.73 31.49
CA ASN A 22 40.22 -41.98 30.95
C ASN A 22 39.22 -41.04 31.61
N GLU A 23 38.77 -40.01 30.91
CA GLU A 23 37.56 -39.29 31.26
C GLU A 23 36.59 -39.36 30.07
N LYS A 24 35.38 -39.86 30.42
CA LYS A 24 34.23 -39.92 29.54
C LYS A 24 33.95 -38.51 29.01
N THR A 25 34.15 -38.30 27.73
CA THR A 25 33.70 -37.10 27.00
C THR A 25 32.17 -37.05 27.01
N ALA A 26 31.65 -36.22 27.90
CA ALA A 26 30.26 -35.82 27.80
C ALA A 26 30.10 -34.90 26.57
N THR A 27 29.31 -35.32 25.59
CA THR A 27 28.92 -34.51 24.45
C THR A 27 28.15 -33.30 24.99
N PRO A 28 28.56 -32.04 24.62
CA PRO A 28 27.78 -30.90 25.00
C PRO A 28 26.36 -30.99 24.41
N PRO A 29 25.30 -30.57 25.11
CA PRO A 29 23.97 -30.56 24.56
C PRO A 29 23.89 -29.67 23.32
N PRO A 30 23.06 -30.02 22.34
CA PRO A 30 22.89 -29.17 21.15
C PRO A 30 22.48 -27.78 21.57
N ALA A 31 23.19 -26.77 21.06
CA ALA A 31 22.84 -25.38 21.28
C ALA A 31 21.39 -25.15 20.81
N ASP A 32 20.52 -24.78 21.74
CA ASP A 32 19.18 -24.32 21.44
C ASP A 32 19.33 -23.13 20.46
N THR A 33 18.97 -23.38 19.20
CA THR A 33 18.83 -22.33 18.20
C THR A 33 17.62 -21.50 18.62
N VAL A 34 17.85 -20.44 19.36
CA VAL A 34 16.86 -19.42 19.65
C VAL A 34 16.44 -18.87 18.28
N LYS A 35 15.27 -19.30 17.78
CA LYS A 35 14.63 -18.66 16.64
C LYS A 35 14.34 -17.24 17.08
N VAL A 36 15.14 -16.29 16.57
CA VAL A 36 14.83 -14.87 16.66
C VAL A 36 13.54 -14.69 15.85
N VAL A 37 12.42 -14.60 16.53
CA VAL A 37 11.16 -14.18 15.95
C VAL A 37 11.34 -12.70 15.66
N GLU A 38 11.62 -12.36 14.39
CA GLU A 38 11.60 -10.97 13.95
C GLU A 38 10.21 -10.40 14.29
N LYS A 39 10.17 -9.48 15.22
CA LYS A 39 8.95 -8.76 15.57
C LYS A 39 8.58 -7.93 14.36
N LYS A 40 7.51 -8.32 13.64
CA LYS A 40 6.96 -7.52 12.52
C LYS A 40 6.78 -6.09 13.04
N ALA A 41 7.35 -5.12 12.34
CA ALA A 41 7.25 -3.71 12.72
C ALA A 41 5.76 -3.34 12.86
N GLU A 42 5.43 -2.68 13.96
CA GLU A 42 4.07 -2.21 14.20
C GLU A 42 3.71 -1.19 13.12
N PHE A 43 2.52 -1.34 12.54
CA PHE A 43 2.04 -0.40 11.51
C PHE A 43 1.97 1.02 12.07
N GLN A 44 2.53 1.98 11.35
CA GLN A 44 2.41 3.40 11.65
C GLN A 44 1.50 4.05 10.61
N PRO A 45 0.45 4.79 11.04
CA PRO A 45 -0.40 5.53 10.12
C PRO A 45 0.40 6.52 9.27
N PHE A 46 -0.04 6.75 8.04
CA PHE A 46 0.59 7.67 7.11
C PHE A 46 -0.44 8.29 6.17
N ASP A 47 -0.06 9.38 5.50
CA ASP A 47 -0.94 10.07 4.58
C ASP A 47 -0.64 9.71 3.14
N ILE A 48 -1.69 9.66 2.32
CA ILE A 48 -1.62 9.47 0.88
C ILE A 48 -2.47 10.49 0.13
N VAL A 49 -2.10 10.68 -1.13
CA VAL A 49 -2.93 11.38 -2.11
C VAL A 49 -3.39 10.38 -3.14
N GLU A 50 -4.68 10.30 -3.39
CA GLU A 50 -5.26 9.59 -4.52
C GLU A 50 -5.73 10.59 -5.56
N ILE A 51 -5.35 10.36 -6.82
CA ILE A 51 -5.66 11.23 -7.96
C ILE A 51 -6.36 10.39 -9.02
N ASP A 52 -7.65 10.65 -9.21
CA ASP A 52 -8.45 9.99 -10.24
C ASP A 52 -8.62 10.90 -11.45
N HIS A 53 -8.26 10.42 -12.62
CA HIS A 53 -8.55 11.10 -13.87
C HIS A 53 -8.52 10.15 -15.07
N THR A 54 -9.06 10.61 -16.20
CA THR A 54 -9.00 9.88 -17.46
C THR A 54 -7.97 10.54 -18.37
N VAL A 55 -7.16 9.72 -19.05
CA VAL A 55 -6.19 10.15 -20.04
C VAL A 55 -6.62 9.74 -21.45
N LYS A 56 -6.16 10.44 -22.47
CA LYS A 56 -6.43 10.09 -23.87
C LYS A 56 -5.84 8.74 -24.27
N ASN A 57 -4.65 8.43 -23.76
CA ASN A 57 -3.93 7.18 -24.01
C ASN A 57 -2.89 6.98 -22.89
N TYR A 58 -2.97 5.87 -22.17
CA TYR A 58 -2.08 5.55 -21.05
C TYR A 58 -0.60 5.50 -21.47
N ASP A 59 -0.27 4.81 -22.57
CA ASP A 59 1.12 4.57 -22.97
C ASP A 59 1.82 5.87 -23.40
N LYS A 60 1.05 6.83 -23.92
CA LYS A 60 1.57 8.19 -24.24
C LYS A 60 1.68 9.08 -23.00
N TRP A 61 0.79 8.90 -22.02
CA TRP A 61 0.76 9.67 -20.79
C TRP A 61 1.85 9.23 -19.80
N ARG A 62 2.09 7.92 -19.68
CA ARG A 62 3.00 7.32 -18.67
C ARG A 62 4.42 7.90 -18.68
N PRO A 63 5.09 8.10 -19.84
CA PRO A 63 6.42 8.73 -19.88
C PRO A 63 6.43 10.15 -19.31
N GLY A 64 5.39 10.96 -19.62
CA GLY A 64 5.26 12.32 -19.08
C GLY A 64 5.07 12.33 -17.55
N PHE A 65 4.27 11.41 -17.02
CA PHE A 65 4.14 11.21 -15.57
C PHE A 65 5.49 10.84 -14.95
N ASN A 66 6.25 9.93 -15.54
CA ASN A 66 7.56 9.52 -15.02
C ASN A 66 8.56 10.68 -15.02
N THR A 67 8.58 11.49 -16.05
CA THR A 67 9.49 12.66 -16.18
C THR A 67 9.28 13.67 -15.05
N ASP A 68 8.05 13.80 -14.52
CA ASP A 68 7.75 14.72 -13.41
C ASP A 68 8.07 14.14 -12.01
N SER A 69 8.68 12.97 -11.93
CA SER A 69 8.98 12.29 -10.66
C SER A 69 9.82 13.13 -9.70
N THR A 70 10.83 13.84 -10.22
CA THR A 70 11.70 14.71 -9.41
C THR A 70 10.90 15.83 -8.71
N ASN A 71 9.92 16.43 -9.39
CA ASN A 71 9.10 17.48 -8.79
C ASN A 71 8.13 16.91 -7.73
N ARG A 72 7.59 15.71 -7.96
CA ARG A 72 6.78 15.02 -6.93
C ARG A 72 7.59 14.72 -5.68
N ILE A 73 8.79 14.13 -5.85
CA ILE A 73 9.70 13.81 -4.73
C ILE A 73 10.10 15.09 -3.98
N ALA A 74 10.45 16.17 -4.69
CA ALA A 74 10.78 17.47 -4.06
C ALA A 74 9.59 18.05 -3.27
N SER A 75 8.37 17.67 -3.62
CA SER A 75 7.13 18.05 -2.90
C SER A 75 6.74 17.05 -1.80
N GLY A 76 7.60 16.07 -1.49
CA GLY A 76 7.36 15.06 -0.46
C GLY A 76 6.34 13.99 -0.88
N LEU A 77 6.16 13.78 -2.21
CA LEU A 77 5.25 12.80 -2.77
C LEU A 77 6.03 11.60 -3.30
N GLU A 78 5.84 10.45 -2.70
CA GLU A 78 6.45 9.18 -3.10
C GLU A 78 5.43 8.31 -3.86
N PHE A 79 5.84 7.75 -4.99
CA PHE A 79 4.98 6.89 -5.81
C PHE A 79 4.68 5.56 -5.11
N ILE A 80 3.39 5.16 -5.09
CA ILE A 80 2.94 3.86 -4.58
C ILE A 80 2.51 2.98 -5.76
N VAL A 81 1.41 3.34 -6.44
CA VAL A 81 0.81 2.50 -7.48
C VAL A 81 -0.05 3.32 -8.42
N ILE A 82 -0.25 2.83 -9.63
CA ILE A 82 -1.29 3.27 -10.56
C ILE A 82 -2.23 2.10 -10.82
N GLY A 83 -3.52 2.34 -10.65
CA GLY A 83 -4.59 1.48 -11.14
C GLY A 83 -5.12 1.96 -12.49
N ARG A 84 -5.40 1.01 -13.37
CA ARG A 84 -6.13 1.25 -14.62
C ARG A 84 -7.52 0.65 -14.48
N GLY A 85 -8.54 1.45 -14.71
CA GLY A 85 -9.94 1.03 -14.59
C GLY A 85 -10.25 -0.16 -15.52
N MET A 86 -10.94 -1.17 -14.99
CA MET A 86 -11.26 -2.38 -15.76
C MET A 86 -12.29 -2.10 -16.86
N ASP A 87 -13.21 -1.16 -16.63
CA ASP A 87 -14.21 -0.75 -17.62
C ASP A 87 -13.62 0.23 -18.65
N ASN A 88 -12.60 1.00 -18.26
CA ASN A 88 -11.87 1.93 -19.11
C ASN A 88 -10.41 1.99 -18.68
N ALA A 89 -9.53 1.32 -19.41
CA ALA A 89 -8.11 1.24 -19.12
C ALA A 89 -7.35 2.59 -19.17
N ASN A 90 -7.99 3.66 -19.65
CA ASN A 90 -7.47 5.02 -19.61
C ASN A 90 -8.02 5.84 -18.44
N SER A 91 -8.93 5.29 -17.63
CA SER A 91 -9.33 5.84 -16.33
C SER A 91 -8.32 5.38 -15.27
N LEU A 92 -7.66 6.31 -14.62
CA LEU A 92 -6.53 6.04 -13.74
C LEU A 92 -6.85 6.43 -12.30
N ALA A 93 -6.41 5.60 -11.36
CA ALA A 93 -6.25 5.95 -9.95
C ALA A 93 -4.75 5.92 -9.62
N ILE A 94 -4.20 7.05 -9.19
CA ILE A 94 -2.78 7.20 -8.88
C ILE A 94 -2.64 7.44 -7.38
N PHE A 95 -1.84 6.61 -6.72
CA PHE A 95 -1.59 6.71 -5.28
C PHE A 95 -0.17 7.16 -5.02
N LEU A 96 -0.04 8.21 -4.21
CA LEU A 96 1.24 8.78 -3.78
C LEU A 96 1.23 8.86 -2.25
N LYS A 97 2.28 8.40 -1.59
CA LYS A 97 2.49 8.69 -0.17
C LYS A 97 2.87 10.16 -0.01
N ALA A 98 2.26 10.83 0.96
CA ALA A 98 2.51 12.24 1.23
C ALA A 98 3.24 12.38 2.57
N ALA A 99 4.43 12.97 2.54
CA ALA A 99 5.16 13.31 3.77
C ALA A 99 4.51 14.50 4.50
N ASP A 100 3.78 15.35 3.76
CA ASP A 100 3.09 16.53 4.23
C ASP A 100 1.90 16.82 3.31
N VAL A 101 0.69 16.79 3.88
CA VAL A 101 -0.56 16.98 3.12
C VAL A 101 -0.67 18.40 2.56
N GLN A 102 -0.18 19.44 3.27
CA GLN A 102 -0.24 20.80 2.76
C GLN A 102 0.69 20.98 1.55
N LYS A 103 1.91 20.45 1.59
CA LYS A 103 2.80 20.46 0.42
C LYS A 103 2.22 19.71 -0.76
N ALA A 104 1.51 18.58 -0.50
CA ALA A 104 0.80 17.86 -1.54
C ALA A 104 -0.32 18.70 -2.18
N LYS A 105 -1.09 19.46 -1.39
CA LYS A 105 -2.09 20.41 -1.87
C LYS A 105 -1.47 21.53 -2.70
N ASP A 106 -0.35 22.08 -2.24
CA ASP A 106 0.37 23.14 -2.95
C ASP A 106 0.90 22.64 -4.29
N PHE A 107 1.44 21.40 -4.33
CA PHE A 107 1.87 20.76 -5.58
C PHE A 107 0.69 20.55 -6.54
N ALA A 108 -0.45 20.05 -6.06
CA ALA A 108 -1.64 19.81 -6.88
C ALA A 108 -2.23 21.11 -7.48
N ASN A 109 -2.11 22.22 -6.75
CA ASN A 109 -2.59 23.54 -7.17
C ASN A 109 -1.58 24.32 -8.04
N ASN A 110 -0.40 23.76 -8.32
CA ASN A 110 0.64 24.44 -9.11
C ASN A 110 0.19 24.58 -10.58
N PRO A 111 0.15 25.79 -11.15
CA PRO A 111 -0.24 26.02 -12.56
C PRO A 111 0.59 25.21 -13.54
N ARG A 112 1.90 25.03 -13.28
CA ARG A 112 2.79 24.21 -14.09
C ARG A 112 2.28 22.75 -14.20
N LEU A 113 1.75 22.18 -13.10
CA LEU A 113 1.23 20.82 -13.10
C LEU A 113 -0.02 20.72 -13.99
N LYS A 114 -0.90 21.70 -13.94
CA LYS A 114 -2.09 21.77 -14.80
C LYS A 114 -1.70 21.78 -16.29
N ASP A 115 -0.73 22.61 -16.66
CA ASP A 115 -0.23 22.68 -18.04
C ASP A 115 0.42 21.36 -18.48
N LEU A 116 1.17 20.72 -17.58
CA LEU A 116 1.80 19.41 -17.83
C LEU A 116 0.76 18.31 -18.03
N MET A 117 -0.27 18.25 -17.19
CA MET A 117 -1.38 17.31 -17.32
C MET A 117 -2.09 17.48 -18.67
N GLN A 118 -2.39 18.71 -19.07
CA GLN A 118 -3.02 19.00 -20.36
C GLN A 118 -2.15 18.57 -21.54
N LYS A 119 -0.85 18.88 -21.54
CA LYS A 119 0.11 18.46 -22.55
C LYS A 119 0.24 16.95 -22.67
N ASN A 120 0.15 16.25 -21.53
CA ASN A 120 0.21 14.78 -21.46
C ASN A 120 -1.13 14.09 -21.74
N GLY A 121 -2.16 14.85 -22.13
CA GLY A 121 -3.44 14.28 -22.57
C GLY A 121 -4.36 13.84 -21.44
N VAL A 122 -4.31 14.46 -20.27
CA VAL A 122 -5.34 14.34 -19.24
C VAL A 122 -6.63 14.95 -19.76
N MET A 123 -7.72 14.19 -19.74
CA MET A 123 -8.99 14.55 -20.40
C MET A 123 -10.03 15.10 -19.42
N THR A 124 -10.00 14.66 -18.17
CA THR A 124 -10.95 15.09 -17.15
C THR A 124 -10.24 15.96 -16.11
N LYS A 125 -11.01 16.82 -15.43
CA LYS A 125 -10.50 17.46 -14.22
C LYS A 125 -10.16 16.35 -13.21
N PRO A 126 -8.93 16.31 -12.66
CA PRO A 126 -8.59 15.33 -11.64
C PRO A 126 -9.49 15.46 -10.40
N ASP A 127 -9.97 14.34 -9.90
CA ASP A 127 -10.54 14.22 -8.56
C ASP A 127 -9.41 13.84 -7.61
N ILE A 128 -9.15 14.66 -6.59
CA ILE A 128 -8.01 14.50 -5.69
C ILE A 128 -8.52 14.37 -4.27
N SER A 129 -8.16 13.27 -3.61
CA SER A 129 -8.44 13.05 -2.21
C SER A 129 -7.16 12.92 -1.39
N TYR A 130 -7.17 13.50 -0.20
CA TYR A 130 -6.10 13.40 0.78
C TYR A 130 -6.60 12.51 1.91
N GLN A 131 -5.87 11.43 2.18
CA GLN A 131 -6.36 10.34 3.01
C GLN A 131 -5.35 10.00 4.10
N HIS A 132 -5.84 9.80 5.31
CA HIS A 132 -5.07 9.28 6.44
C HIS A 132 -5.28 7.77 6.52
N VAL A 133 -4.24 7.01 6.20
CA VAL A 133 -4.24 5.54 6.20
C VAL A 133 -4.11 5.04 7.62
N ILE A 134 -5.11 4.31 8.08
CA ILE A 134 -5.19 3.76 9.44
C ILE A 134 -4.94 2.26 9.49
N ARG A 135 -5.08 1.56 8.34
CA ARG A 135 -4.71 0.15 8.17
C ARG A 135 -4.15 -0.07 6.78
N PHE A 136 -3.07 -0.84 6.72
CA PHE A 136 -2.44 -1.16 5.45
C PHE A 136 -1.81 -2.55 5.49
N ASN A 137 -2.10 -3.35 4.48
CA ASN A 137 -1.47 -4.64 4.24
C ASN A 137 -0.40 -4.49 3.14
N ALA A 138 0.86 -4.42 3.54
CA ALA A 138 1.99 -4.30 2.62
C ALA A 138 2.29 -5.62 1.85
N ASP A 139 1.69 -6.74 2.27
CA ASP A 139 1.89 -8.05 1.65
C ASP A 139 0.93 -8.30 0.48
N SER A 140 0.12 -7.30 0.08
CA SER A 140 -0.74 -7.33 -1.12
C SER A 140 0.07 -7.65 -2.38
N LYS A 141 -0.39 -8.64 -3.16
CA LYS A 141 0.30 -9.12 -4.37
C LYS A 141 -0.64 -9.25 -5.57
N GLU A 142 -1.92 -9.03 -5.37
CA GLU A 142 -2.90 -9.20 -6.43
C GLU A 142 -2.80 -8.02 -7.42
N LYS A 143 -2.95 -8.36 -8.71
CA LYS A 143 -2.98 -7.33 -9.76
C LYS A 143 -4.35 -6.69 -9.90
N GLN A 144 -5.40 -7.33 -9.41
CA GLN A 144 -6.78 -6.84 -9.50
C GLN A 144 -7.26 -6.43 -8.12
N TRP A 145 -7.88 -5.26 -8.05
CA TRP A 145 -8.35 -4.71 -6.79
C TRP A 145 -9.58 -3.82 -7.01
N VAL A 146 -10.31 -3.56 -5.94
CA VAL A 146 -11.46 -2.66 -5.94
C VAL A 146 -11.23 -1.52 -4.95
N SER A 147 -11.49 -0.30 -5.39
CA SER A 147 -11.57 0.89 -4.54
C SER A 147 -13.03 1.19 -4.24
N ILE A 148 -13.33 1.46 -2.97
CA ILE A 148 -14.64 1.85 -2.48
C ILE A 148 -14.50 3.15 -1.72
N LYS A 149 -15.24 4.18 -2.14
CA LYS A 149 -15.28 5.50 -1.51
C LYS A 149 -16.70 5.83 -1.11
N HIS A 150 -16.92 6.22 0.12
CA HIS A 150 -18.23 6.66 0.59
C HIS A 150 -18.14 7.54 1.83
N LYS A 151 -19.15 8.37 2.02
CA LYS A 151 -19.32 9.14 3.24
C LYS A 151 -20.13 8.34 4.26
N VAL A 152 -19.81 8.52 5.54
CA VAL A 152 -20.55 7.95 6.66
C VAL A 152 -20.99 9.06 7.61
N LYS A 153 -22.03 8.80 8.40
CA LYS A 153 -22.49 9.74 9.43
C LYS A 153 -21.47 9.92 10.55
N ASP A 154 -20.84 8.82 10.96
CA ASP A 154 -19.86 8.76 12.03
C ASP A 154 -18.87 7.63 11.74
N PHE A 155 -17.59 7.99 11.58
CA PHE A 155 -16.54 7.04 11.26
C PHE A 155 -16.33 5.98 12.35
N GLU A 156 -16.34 6.40 13.63
CA GLU A 156 -16.07 5.51 14.76
C GLU A 156 -17.21 4.49 14.98
N ALA A 157 -18.44 4.86 14.67
CA ALA A 157 -19.56 3.94 14.67
C ALA A 157 -19.50 2.98 13.48
N TRP A 158 -19.20 3.51 12.29
CA TRP A 158 -19.12 2.74 11.06
C TRP A 158 -18.00 1.68 11.11
N VAL A 159 -16.80 2.04 11.60
CA VAL A 159 -15.67 1.12 11.64
C VAL A 159 -15.93 -0.09 12.54
N LYS A 160 -16.73 0.05 13.60
CA LYS A 160 -17.14 -1.07 14.45
C LYS A 160 -17.99 -2.08 13.68
N VAL A 161 -18.90 -1.61 12.82
CA VAL A 161 -19.70 -2.47 11.95
C VAL A 161 -18.83 -3.15 10.90
N TYR A 162 -17.92 -2.40 10.26
CA TYR A 162 -16.93 -2.92 9.31
C TYR A 162 -16.06 -4.02 9.94
N ASP A 163 -15.61 -3.82 11.17
CA ASP A 163 -14.78 -4.79 11.90
C ASP A 163 -15.57 -6.03 12.33
N SER A 164 -16.86 -5.87 12.63
CA SER A 164 -17.72 -6.99 13.03
C SER A 164 -17.94 -8.01 11.90
N GLU A 165 -17.89 -7.59 10.63
CA GLU A 165 -17.89 -8.51 9.49
C GLU A 165 -16.63 -9.39 9.48
N GLY A 166 -15.48 -8.78 9.75
CA GLY A 166 -14.18 -9.46 9.84
C GLY A 166 -13.55 -9.81 8.48
N THR A 167 -12.23 -9.89 8.47
CA THR A 167 -11.42 -10.17 7.27
C THR A 167 -11.69 -11.56 6.69
N ALA A 168 -11.94 -12.56 7.56
CA ALA A 168 -12.25 -13.93 7.15
C ALA A 168 -13.57 -14.01 6.36
N THR A 169 -14.59 -13.28 6.77
CA THR A 169 -15.87 -13.21 6.05
C THR A 169 -15.69 -12.55 4.69
N ARG A 170 -14.99 -11.42 4.62
CA ARG A 170 -14.70 -10.71 3.34
C ARG A 170 -13.90 -11.60 2.38
N ALA A 171 -12.95 -12.40 2.88
CA ALA A 171 -12.20 -13.34 2.08
C ALA A 171 -13.06 -14.42 1.41
N THR A 172 -14.19 -14.84 2.01
CA THR A 172 -15.13 -15.78 1.37
C THR A 172 -15.78 -15.20 0.11
N PHE A 173 -15.85 -13.88 0.02
CA PHE A 173 -16.32 -13.13 -1.15
C PHE A 173 -15.20 -12.75 -2.12
N GLY A 174 -14.00 -13.30 -1.95
CA GLY A 174 -12.84 -13.00 -2.80
C GLY A 174 -12.24 -11.60 -2.57
N LEU A 175 -12.45 -11.01 -1.38
CA LEU A 175 -11.97 -9.67 -1.00
C LEU A 175 -10.95 -9.80 0.14
N VAL A 176 -9.73 -9.34 -0.10
CA VAL A 176 -8.65 -9.31 0.89
C VAL A 176 -8.34 -7.86 1.24
N ASP A 177 -8.38 -7.53 2.53
CA ASP A 177 -8.15 -6.16 3.00
C ASP A 177 -6.74 -5.69 2.67
N VAL A 178 -6.62 -4.55 1.96
CA VAL A 178 -5.34 -3.90 1.63
C VAL A 178 -5.22 -2.58 2.36
N LEU A 179 -6.22 -1.70 2.26
CA LEU A 179 -6.17 -0.37 2.82
C LEU A 179 -7.52 0.02 3.42
N LEU A 180 -7.45 0.63 4.60
CA LEU A 180 -8.54 1.41 5.17
C LEU A 180 -8.00 2.79 5.52
N ALA A 181 -8.64 3.83 5.01
CA ALA A 181 -8.28 5.21 5.28
C ALA A 181 -9.53 6.07 5.51
N ARG A 182 -9.32 7.23 6.12
CA ARG A 182 -10.32 8.30 6.25
C ARG A 182 -9.80 9.58 5.61
N GLY A 183 -10.70 10.47 5.23
CA GLY A 183 -10.31 11.75 4.64
C GLY A 183 -9.61 12.66 5.64
N ASN A 184 -8.56 13.37 5.19
CA ASN A 184 -7.91 14.40 6.01
C ASN A 184 -8.78 15.66 6.13
N ASP A 185 -9.52 16.00 5.06
CA ASP A 185 -10.39 17.19 5.05
C ASP A 185 -11.78 16.90 5.63
N ASP A 186 -12.31 15.69 5.41
CA ASP A 186 -13.55 15.21 6.02
C ASP A 186 -13.31 13.83 6.62
N PRO A 187 -13.14 13.73 7.96
CA PRO A 187 -12.86 12.47 8.64
C PRO A 187 -13.94 11.40 8.47
N ASN A 188 -15.13 11.77 8.00
CA ASN A 188 -16.23 10.84 7.70
C ASN A 188 -16.26 10.36 6.25
N MET A 189 -15.32 10.81 5.41
CA MET A 189 -15.04 10.13 4.13
C MET A 189 -14.20 8.90 4.38
N VAL A 190 -14.68 7.76 3.88
CA VAL A 190 -14.06 6.43 4.03
C VAL A 190 -13.52 5.97 2.68
N TYR A 191 -12.32 5.42 2.71
CA TYR A 191 -11.63 4.85 1.56
C TYR A 191 -11.17 3.43 1.90
N ILE A 192 -11.58 2.47 1.08
CA ILE A 192 -11.26 1.06 1.26
C ILE A 192 -10.68 0.52 -0.03
N ILE A 193 -9.61 -0.26 0.07
CA ILE A 193 -9.08 -1.05 -1.04
C ILE A 193 -9.05 -2.51 -0.62
N PHE A 194 -9.60 -3.37 -1.47
CA PHE A 194 -9.48 -4.81 -1.38
C PHE A 194 -8.74 -5.36 -2.59
N ASP A 195 -7.81 -6.27 -2.38
CA ASP A 195 -7.37 -7.19 -3.41
C ASP A 195 -8.48 -8.15 -3.79
N ILE A 196 -8.51 -8.57 -5.05
CA ILE A 196 -9.54 -9.47 -5.57
C ILE A 196 -8.90 -10.81 -5.91
N THR A 197 -9.27 -11.84 -5.14
CA THR A 197 -8.88 -13.25 -5.39
C THR A 197 -9.93 -14.01 -6.19
N ASP A 198 -11.17 -13.52 -6.24
CA ASP A 198 -12.27 -14.07 -7.06
C ASP A 198 -13.18 -12.92 -7.54
N MET A 199 -13.02 -12.53 -8.79
CA MET A 199 -13.74 -11.41 -9.40
C MET A 199 -15.25 -11.63 -9.44
N ALA A 200 -15.70 -12.85 -9.69
CA ALA A 200 -17.13 -13.15 -9.78
C ALA A 200 -17.80 -12.97 -8.41
N LYS A 201 -17.19 -13.51 -7.35
CA LYS A 201 -17.68 -13.34 -5.99
C LYS A 201 -17.60 -11.88 -5.52
N ALA A 202 -16.51 -11.17 -5.83
CA ALA A 202 -16.35 -9.76 -5.48
C ALA A 202 -17.46 -8.90 -6.12
N LYS A 203 -17.71 -9.06 -7.42
CA LYS A 203 -18.80 -8.34 -8.12
C LYS A 203 -20.18 -8.71 -7.57
N ALA A 204 -20.44 -9.99 -7.29
CA ALA A 204 -21.68 -10.43 -6.68
C ALA A 204 -21.88 -9.78 -5.30
N ARG A 205 -20.83 -9.74 -4.45
CA ARG A 205 -20.90 -9.09 -3.13
C ARG A 205 -21.18 -7.60 -3.24
N MET A 206 -20.52 -6.88 -4.17
CA MET A 206 -20.74 -5.43 -4.37
C MET A 206 -22.16 -5.11 -4.87
N SER A 207 -22.84 -6.07 -5.46
CA SER A 207 -24.23 -5.93 -5.97
C SER A 207 -25.27 -6.51 -5.01
N ASP A 208 -24.85 -7.09 -3.88
CA ASP A 208 -25.75 -7.76 -2.92
C ASP A 208 -26.64 -6.76 -2.19
N PRO A 209 -27.98 -6.89 -2.28
CA PRO A 209 -28.90 -6.06 -1.52
C PRO A 209 -28.68 -6.11 0.00
N ALA A 210 -28.23 -7.27 0.53
CA ALA A 210 -27.93 -7.42 1.96
C ALA A 210 -26.72 -6.56 2.37
N LEU A 211 -25.68 -6.48 1.52
CA LEU A 211 -24.56 -5.56 1.76
C LEU A 211 -25.01 -4.11 1.73
N LYS A 212 -25.87 -3.74 0.76
CA LYS A 212 -26.40 -2.39 0.67
C LYS A 212 -27.18 -2.00 1.94
N GLN A 213 -28.01 -2.91 2.46
CA GLN A 213 -28.74 -2.68 3.70
C GLN A 213 -27.79 -2.53 4.89
N LEU A 214 -26.81 -3.43 5.03
CA LEU A 214 -25.78 -3.36 6.07
C LEU A 214 -25.03 -2.02 6.04
N MET A 215 -24.64 -1.54 4.86
CA MET A 215 -23.99 -0.24 4.70
C MET A 215 -24.89 0.92 5.11
N THR A 216 -26.17 0.86 4.76
CA THR A 216 -27.16 1.87 5.15
C THR A 216 -27.32 1.91 6.68
N ASP A 217 -27.45 0.75 7.31
CA ASP A 217 -27.61 0.61 8.77
C ASP A 217 -26.33 1.05 9.52
N ALA A 218 -25.17 0.85 8.91
CA ALA A 218 -23.89 1.34 9.40
C ALA A 218 -23.70 2.86 9.22
N GLY A 219 -24.67 3.56 8.63
CA GLY A 219 -24.64 5.01 8.46
C GLY A 219 -23.95 5.51 7.20
N VAL A 220 -23.77 4.67 6.18
CA VAL A 220 -23.26 5.11 4.87
C VAL A 220 -24.27 6.07 4.22
N GLU A 221 -23.79 7.22 3.77
CA GLU A 221 -24.58 8.27 3.12
C GLU A 221 -24.41 8.21 1.60
N GLY A 222 -25.53 8.31 0.91
CA GLY A 222 -25.56 8.32 -0.56
C GLY A 222 -25.18 6.97 -1.18
N LYS A 223 -24.70 7.03 -2.42
CA LYS A 223 -24.27 5.86 -3.18
C LYS A 223 -22.74 5.74 -3.11
N PRO A 224 -22.18 4.63 -2.62
CA PRO A 224 -20.74 4.39 -2.69
C PRO A 224 -20.22 4.44 -4.12
N GLN A 225 -19.05 5.03 -4.31
CA GLN A 225 -18.29 4.91 -5.55
C GLN A 225 -17.47 3.61 -5.46
N ILE A 226 -17.72 2.68 -6.37
CA ILE A 226 -17.04 1.39 -6.44
C ILE A 226 -16.38 1.29 -7.81
N THR A 227 -15.06 1.13 -7.85
CA THR A 227 -14.31 1.05 -9.10
C THR A 227 -13.31 -0.10 -9.04
N PHE A 228 -13.33 -0.94 -10.06
CA PHE A 228 -12.43 -2.07 -10.22
C PHE A 228 -11.22 -1.65 -11.06
N TYR A 229 -10.04 -2.03 -10.60
CA TYR A 229 -8.77 -1.67 -11.23
C TYR A 229 -7.89 -2.89 -11.48
N THR A 230 -6.99 -2.74 -12.44
CA THR A 230 -5.81 -3.60 -12.60
C THR A 230 -4.57 -2.74 -12.36
N THR A 231 -3.63 -3.22 -11.57
CA THR A 231 -2.34 -2.54 -11.35
C THR A 231 -1.62 -2.35 -12.68
N ALA A 232 -1.20 -1.11 -12.95
CA ALA A 232 -0.43 -0.79 -14.14
C ALA A 232 1.03 -1.25 -14.00
N GLU A 233 1.56 -1.84 -15.06
CA GLU A 233 2.97 -2.20 -15.21
C GLU A 233 3.83 -1.01 -15.63
#